data_e08f7f00d4149e04dcd2ab281553389e
#
_entry.id   e08f7f00d4149e04dcd2ab281553389e
#
_cell.length_a   1.000
_cell.length_b   1.000
_cell.length_c   1.000
_cell.angle_alpha   90.00
_cell.angle_beta   90.00
_cell.angle_gamma   90.00
#
_symmetry.space_group_name_H-M   'P 1'
#
loop_
_entity.id
_entity.type
_entity.pdbx_description
1 polymer ?
#
loop_
_entity_poly.entity_id
_entity_poly.type
_entity_poly.pdbx_seq_one_letter_code
_entity_poly.pdbx_strand_id
1 'polypeptide(L)'
;MPRFRISQPVMHRVAFIILFSLYISVFLNIAFYRQAYSLIPLNELKNILFLFSMPLVAFSVINIVVTIASFLWLDRITIALFIFVSATTQYFIQHYGIILDRSMITNMVDTTPAESLALLTPKMIAVIFFTGIFMAALAFWPAFRKSVPVWKGIIQRGVNLIISVALIAVIAMLFYKDYASLFRNNHELVKSLSPSNFIAASLSYYNHRERANLPLVKIGEDAHQLPHMLNGSKKNLTILVVGETSRAANFSLGGYSRPTNPLLAEEDVVYFPDVSSCGTSTAVSVPCMFSNMPRKHYDDALASHQEGLLDIIQRAGLSVLWNENDAGCKGACERIPNQDMTALNLPGMCIKGECYDEVLFHGLEEYIKQLQGNGLIVLHTIGSHGPTYNHRYPPAFRKFTPTCETNQIQECSQAQLSNTYDNTILYADYIVDKAIELLKAHQEEFTTSLVYLSDHGESLGEKGVYLHGLPYAIAPEVQTRVPLLIWLSPDYQQRYAVDYKCLSQQATTQKYSQDNLFSTMLGITGVQTREYVSSDDIVATCRNKPDQK
;
A
#
# COMPACT_ATOMS: atom_id res chain seq x y z
N MET A 1 -7.27 5.39 -58.47
CA MET A 1 -6.53 5.93 -57.33
C MET A 1 -5.27 5.09 -57.14
N PRO A 2 -4.05 5.64 -57.25
CA PRO A 2 -2.84 4.88 -57.00
C PRO A 2 -2.81 4.44 -55.53
N ARG A 3 -2.78 3.14 -55.28
CA ARG A 3 -2.52 2.57 -53.94
C ARG A 3 -1.09 2.88 -53.59
N PHE A 4 -0.83 3.86 -52.71
CA PHE A 4 0.46 4.05 -52.08
C PHE A 4 0.76 2.76 -51.28
N ARG A 5 1.54 1.84 -51.89
CA ARG A 5 2.16 0.73 -51.14
C ARG A 5 3.37 1.31 -50.42
N ILE A 6 3.22 1.63 -49.17
CA ILE A 6 4.37 1.94 -48.31
C ILE A 6 5.18 0.63 -48.22
N SER A 7 6.38 0.61 -48.83
CA SER A 7 7.26 -0.57 -48.77
C SER A 7 7.72 -0.80 -47.33
N GLN A 8 7.64 -2.04 -46.88
CA GLN A 8 8.14 -2.40 -45.55
C GLN A 8 9.67 -2.21 -45.51
N PRO A 9 10.21 -1.47 -44.51
CA PRO A 9 11.66 -1.35 -44.38
C PRO A 9 12.26 -2.72 -44.03
N VAL A 10 13.36 -3.09 -44.71
CA VAL A 10 14.09 -4.34 -44.44
C VAL A 10 15.24 -4.06 -43.49
N MET A 11 15.22 -4.71 -42.32
CA MET A 11 16.14 -4.44 -41.22
C MET A 11 16.87 -5.70 -40.73
N HIS A 12 18.10 -5.55 -40.23
CA HIS A 12 18.78 -6.61 -39.47
C HIS A 12 18.19 -6.71 -38.08
N ARG A 13 18.10 -7.93 -37.54
CA ARG A 13 17.51 -8.17 -36.20
C ARG A 13 18.22 -7.42 -35.10
N VAL A 14 19.57 -7.37 -35.12
CA VAL A 14 20.35 -6.62 -34.14
C VAL A 14 20.10 -5.11 -34.25
N ALA A 15 20.03 -4.55 -35.47
CA ALA A 15 19.70 -3.13 -35.67
C ALA A 15 18.29 -2.82 -35.15
N PHE A 16 17.35 -3.74 -35.32
CA PHE A 16 16.01 -3.66 -34.76
C PHE A 16 16.01 -3.64 -33.22
N ILE A 17 16.77 -4.53 -32.57
CA ILE A 17 16.95 -4.56 -31.12
C ILE A 17 17.53 -3.23 -30.63
N ILE A 18 18.62 -2.74 -31.24
CA ILE A 18 19.29 -1.47 -30.89
C ILE A 18 18.32 -0.30 -31.00
N LEU A 19 17.55 -0.20 -32.10
CA LEU A 19 16.61 0.90 -32.33
C LEU A 19 15.55 0.98 -31.25
N PHE A 20 14.92 -0.16 -30.92
CA PHE A 20 13.87 -0.18 -29.91
C PHE A 20 14.41 -0.10 -28.49
N SER A 21 15.61 -0.62 -28.20
CA SER A 21 16.29 -0.39 -26.93
C SER A 21 16.61 1.10 -26.72
N LEU A 22 17.00 1.81 -27.79
CA LEU A 22 17.21 3.26 -27.73
C LEU A 22 15.89 4.01 -27.48
N TYR A 23 14.80 3.60 -28.16
CA TYR A 23 13.48 4.17 -27.91
C TYR A 23 13.07 4.00 -26.44
N ILE A 24 13.14 2.77 -25.89
CA ILE A 24 12.79 2.49 -24.49
C ILE A 24 13.69 3.31 -23.56
N SER A 25 15.01 3.33 -23.80
CA SER A 25 15.95 4.06 -22.95
C SER A 25 15.62 5.55 -22.90
N VAL A 26 15.49 6.19 -24.05
CA VAL A 26 15.38 7.66 -24.13
C VAL A 26 13.99 8.15 -23.78
N PHE A 27 12.95 7.54 -24.35
CA PHE A 27 11.58 8.07 -24.26
C PHE A 27 10.74 7.44 -23.13
N LEU A 28 11.05 6.21 -22.73
CA LEU A 28 10.31 5.50 -21.68
C LEU A 28 11.09 5.41 -20.36
N ASN A 29 12.04 6.33 -20.11
CA ASN A 29 12.80 6.44 -18.85
C ASN A 29 13.02 7.90 -18.42
N ILE A 30 12.13 8.80 -18.84
CA ILE A 30 12.23 10.24 -18.53
C ILE A 30 12.21 10.49 -17.01
N ALA A 31 11.42 9.72 -16.23
CA ALA A 31 11.39 9.85 -14.79
C ALA A 31 12.76 9.56 -14.16
N PHE A 32 13.43 8.49 -14.59
CA PHE A 32 14.78 8.16 -14.15
C PHE A 32 15.75 9.32 -14.38
N TYR A 33 15.77 9.90 -15.60
CA TYR A 33 16.68 11.01 -15.92
C TYR A 33 16.33 12.28 -15.13
N ARG A 34 15.05 12.57 -14.94
CA ARG A 34 14.60 13.73 -14.15
C ARG A 34 15.05 13.62 -12.69
N GLN A 35 14.89 12.43 -12.10
CA GLN A 35 15.35 12.16 -10.73
C GLN A 35 16.88 12.25 -10.64
N ALA A 36 17.62 11.63 -11.57
CA ALA A 36 19.07 11.69 -11.61
C ALA A 36 19.57 13.14 -11.75
N TYR A 37 18.94 13.93 -12.63
CA TYR A 37 19.27 15.34 -12.81
C TYR A 37 19.07 16.15 -11.51
N SER A 38 18.04 15.90 -10.74
CA SER A 38 17.79 16.61 -9.48
C SER A 38 18.77 16.28 -8.35
N LEU A 39 19.47 15.16 -8.46
CA LEU A 39 20.42 14.68 -7.45
C LEU A 39 21.88 15.07 -7.75
N ILE A 40 22.19 15.52 -8.96
CA ILE A 40 23.55 15.80 -9.41
C ILE A 40 23.72 17.31 -9.60
N PRO A 41 24.58 17.98 -8.83
CA PRO A 41 24.86 19.40 -9.01
C PRO A 41 25.64 19.63 -10.32
N LEU A 42 25.19 20.61 -11.14
CA LEU A 42 25.77 20.91 -12.47
C LEU A 42 26.87 21.97 -12.44
N ASN A 43 27.55 22.11 -11.33
CA ASN A 43 28.61 23.13 -11.12
C ASN A 43 29.99 22.74 -11.67
N GLU A 44 30.20 21.48 -12.05
CA GLU A 44 31.45 20.96 -12.55
C GLU A 44 31.28 20.21 -13.88
N LEU A 45 32.27 20.33 -14.78
CA LEU A 45 32.26 19.59 -16.06
C LEU A 45 32.17 18.07 -15.84
N LYS A 46 32.81 17.55 -14.79
CA LYS A 46 32.77 16.13 -14.43
C LYS A 46 31.33 15.67 -14.18
N ASN A 47 30.54 16.43 -13.42
CA ASN A 47 29.15 16.11 -13.10
C ASN A 47 28.27 16.16 -14.35
N ILE A 48 28.52 17.09 -15.25
CA ILE A 48 27.84 17.18 -16.55
C ILE A 48 28.14 15.92 -17.39
N LEU A 49 29.41 15.53 -17.51
CA LEU A 49 29.82 14.32 -18.24
C LEU A 49 29.24 13.04 -17.59
N PHE A 50 29.21 13.00 -16.26
CA PHE A 50 28.60 11.91 -15.51
C PHE A 50 27.11 11.80 -15.83
N LEU A 51 26.36 12.91 -15.81
CA LEU A 51 24.94 12.93 -16.18
C LEU A 51 24.71 12.45 -17.62
N PHE A 52 25.57 12.89 -18.59
CA PHE A 52 25.49 12.42 -19.98
C PHE A 52 25.86 10.95 -20.15
N SER A 53 26.60 10.35 -19.23
CA SER A 53 26.90 8.92 -19.27
C SER A 53 25.68 8.04 -18.90
N MET A 54 24.71 8.57 -18.15
CA MET A 54 23.55 7.80 -17.68
C MET A 54 22.65 7.26 -18.79
N PRO A 55 22.28 8.03 -19.84
CA PRO A 55 21.53 7.49 -20.97
C PRO A 55 22.28 6.35 -21.70
N LEU A 56 23.59 6.39 -21.75
CA LEU A 56 24.41 5.35 -22.36
C LEU A 56 24.41 4.07 -21.51
N VAL A 57 24.52 4.20 -20.20
CA VAL A 57 24.41 3.06 -19.27
C VAL A 57 23.00 2.47 -19.30
N ALA A 58 21.96 3.30 -19.19
CA ALA A 58 20.57 2.85 -19.27
C ALA A 58 20.28 2.15 -20.61
N PHE A 59 20.71 2.74 -21.74
CA PHE A 59 20.62 2.10 -23.05
C PHE A 59 21.32 0.73 -23.06
N SER A 60 22.55 0.65 -22.55
CA SER A 60 23.32 -0.59 -22.54
C SER A 60 22.65 -1.69 -21.70
N VAL A 61 22.13 -1.33 -20.51
CA VAL A 61 21.38 -2.26 -19.65
C VAL A 61 20.12 -2.77 -20.36
N ILE A 62 19.32 -1.87 -20.92
CA ILE A 62 18.10 -2.22 -21.65
C ILE A 62 18.43 -3.07 -22.89
N ASN A 63 19.46 -2.70 -23.64
CA ASN A 63 19.90 -3.45 -24.82
C ASN A 63 20.39 -4.85 -24.46
N ILE A 64 21.06 -5.04 -23.32
CA ILE A 64 21.43 -6.35 -22.79
C ILE A 64 20.17 -7.17 -22.50
N VAL A 65 19.22 -6.63 -21.74
CA VAL A 65 17.98 -7.31 -21.36
C VAL A 65 17.19 -7.72 -22.61
N VAL A 66 16.96 -6.79 -23.53
CA VAL A 66 16.24 -7.05 -24.79
C VAL A 66 16.97 -8.07 -25.65
N THR A 67 18.31 -8.00 -25.76
CA THR A 67 19.11 -8.94 -26.55
C THR A 67 19.06 -10.35 -25.97
N ILE A 68 19.16 -10.49 -24.62
CA ILE A 68 19.03 -11.81 -23.95
C ILE A 68 17.65 -12.39 -24.23
N ALA A 69 16.58 -11.64 -24.03
CA ALA A 69 15.22 -12.09 -24.30
C ALA A 69 14.99 -12.43 -25.78
N SER A 70 15.71 -11.78 -26.71
CA SER A 70 15.63 -12.03 -28.15
C SER A 70 16.25 -13.37 -28.60
N PHE A 71 17.04 -14.06 -27.75
CA PHE A 71 17.53 -15.42 -28.06
C PHE A 71 16.42 -16.45 -28.20
N LEU A 72 15.23 -16.17 -27.69
CA LEU A 72 14.01 -16.99 -27.92
C LEU A 72 13.43 -16.80 -29.34
N TRP A 73 14.06 -15.97 -30.20
CA TRP A 73 13.61 -15.65 -31.57
C TRP A 73 12.23 -14.96 -31.64
N LEU A 74 11.73 -14.49 -30.52
CA LEU A 74 10.47 -13.76 -30.37
C LEU A 74 10.69 -12.25 -30.36
N ASP A 75 11.70 -11.72 -31.10
CA ASP A 75 12.17 -10.34 -31.04
C ASP A 75 11.01 -9.30 -31.02
N ARG A 76 10.02 -9.46 -31.92
CA ARG A 76 8.90 -8.50 -32.03
C ARG A 76 7.99 -8.53 -30.82
N ILE A 77 7.66 -9.73 -30.35
CA ILE A 77 6.75 -9.92 -29.20
C ILE A 77 7.42 -9.39 -27.93
N THR A 78 8.69 -9.75 -27.71
CA THR A 78 9.48 -9.30 -26.57
C THR A 78 9.59 -7.78 -26.52
N ILE A 79 9.95 -7.16 -27.66
CA ILE A 79 10.08 -5.70 -27.76
C ILE A 79 8.73 -5.02 -27.56
N ALA A 80 7.66 -5.52 -28.18
CA ALA A 80 6.32 -4.96 -28.02
C ALA A 80 5.86 -5.01 -26.55
N LEU A 81 6.13 -6.14 -25.86
CA LEU A 81 5.83 -6.30 -24.44
C LEU A 81 6.63 -5.29 -23.58
N PHE A 82 7.94 -5.17 -23.84
CA PHE A 82 8.78 -4.24 -23.07
C PHE A 82 8.40 -2.77 -23.30
N ILE A 83 8.02 -2.40 -24.53
CA ILE A 83 7.50 -1.05 -24.82
C ILE A 83 6.22 -0.81 -24.05
N PHE A 84 5.26 -1.71 -24.10
CA PHE A 84 3.97 -1.56 -23.43
C PHE A 84 4.13 -1.45 -21.91
N VAL A 85 4.90 -2.37 -21.31
CA VAL A 85 5.18 -2.37 -19.87
C VAL A 85 5.92 -1.09 -19.46
N SER A 86 6.96 -0.69 -20.21
CA SER A 86 7.71 0.52 -19.89
C SER A 86 6.87 1.79 -20.02
N ALA A 87 6.01 1.89 -21.05
CA ALA A 87 5.12 3.05 -21.23
C ALA A 87 4.12 3.17 -20.08
N THR A 88 3.50 2.05 -19.69
CA THR A 88 2.57 2.01 -18.57
C THR A 88 3.27 2.37 -17.25
N THR A 89 4.38 1.72 -16.94
CA THR A 89 5.16 1.99 -15.72
C THR A 89 5.61 3.45 -15.65
N GLN A 90 6.14 3.99 -16.75
CA GLN A 90 6.59 5.39 -16.80
C GLN A 90 5.43 6.38 -16.60
N TYR A 91 4.23 6.07 -17.10
CA TYR A 91 3.08 6.92 -16.83
C TYR A 91 2.82 7.05 -15.33
N PHE A 92 2.77 5.93 -14.62
CA PHE A 92 2.51 5.93 -13.18
C PHE A 92 3.65 6.58 -12.37
N ILE A 93 4.91 6.30 -12.69
CA ILE A 93 6.06 6.95 -12.03
C ILE A 93 6.03 8.47 -12.23
N GLN A 94 5.72 8.94 -13.45
CA GLN A 94 5.75 10.38 -13.76
C GLN A 94 4.57 11.16 -13.19
N HIS A 95 3.38 10.55 -13.12
CA HIS A 95 2.15 11.26 -12.75
C HIS A 95 1.78 11.09 -11.28
N TYR A 96 2.14 9.96 -10.69
CA TYR A 96 1.81 9.66 -9.29
C TYR A 96 3.04 9.58 -8.37
N GLY A 97 4.26 9.57 -8.93
CA GLY A 97 5.51 9.49 -8.15
C GLY A 97 5.76 8.11 -7.53
N ILE A 98 5.01 7.09 -7.93
CA ILE A 98 5.14 5.75 -7.37
C ILE A 98 6.46 5.08 -7.78
N ILE A 99 6.90 4.12 -6.97
CA ILE A 99 8.07 3.29 -7.27
C ILE A 99 7.59 1.86 -7.51
N LEU A 100 8.04 1.26 -8.62
CA LEU A 100 7.66 -0.09 -8.97
C LEU A 100 8.57 -1.10 -8.27
N ASP A 101 8.08 -1.64 -7.17
CA ASP A 101 8.71 -2.73 -6.42
C ASP A 101 7.75 -3.92 -6.26
N ARG A 102 8.12 -4.90 -5.43
CA ARG A 102 7.29 -6.09 -5.19
C ARG A 102 5.93 -5.71 -4.59
N SER A 103 5.91 -4.80 -3.62
CA SER A 103 4.66 -4.40 -2.96
C SER A 103 3.68 -3.76 -3.95
N MET A 104 4.19 -2.97 -4.90
CA MET A 104 3.39 -2.40 -5.96
C MET A 104 2.85 -3.47 -6.93
N ILE A 105 3.63 -4.53 -7.24
CA ILE A 105 3.11 -5.67 -8.03
C ILE A 105 2.03 -6.40 -7.24
N THR A 106 2.20 -6.59 -5.94
CA THR A 106 1.16 -7.18 -5.07
C THR A 106 -0.11 -6.34 -5.11
N ASN A 107 -0.01 -5.03 -4.91
CA ASN A 107 -1.16 -4.11 -5.01
C ASN A 107 -1.84 -4.21 -6.39
N MET A 108 -1.07 -4.25 -7.49
CA MET A 108 -1.63 -4.38 -8.84
C MET A 108 -2.40 -5.70 -9.05
N VAL A 109 -1.95 -6.79 -8.45
CA VAL A 109 -2.62 -8.11 -8.53
C VAL A 109 -3.87 -8.15 -7.66
N ASP A 110 -3.83 -7.51 -6.50
CA ASP A 110 -4.89 -7.49 -5.51
C ASP A 110 -5.94 -6.39 -5.77
N THR A 111 -5.65 -5.43 -6.67
CA THR A 111 -6.55 -4.33 -7.03
C THR A 111 -7.85 -4.84 -7.64
N THR A 112 -8.97 -4.36 -7.16
CA THR A 112 -10.30 -4.72 -7.66
C THR A 112 -10.57 -4.14 -9.06
N PRO A 113 -11.51 -4.71 -9.85
CA PRO A 113 -11.91 -4.12 -11.13
C PRO A 113 -12.41 -2.67 -11.00
N ALA A 114 -13.09 -2.32 -9.92
CA ALA A 114 -13.60 -0.97 -9.66
C ALA A 114 -12.45 0.04 -9.48
N GLU A 115 -11.47 -0.29 -8.65
CA GLU A 115 -10.27 0.54 -8.45
C GLU A 115 -9.43 0.66 -9.72
N SER A 116 -9.26 -0.45 -10.47
CA SER A 116 -8.55 -0.43 -11.76
C SER A 116 -9.21 0.54 -12.75
N LEU A 117 -10.55 0.54 -12.82
CA LEU A 117 -11.31 1.47 -13.65
C LEU A 117 -11.20 2.92 -13.17
N ALA A 118 -11.13 3.14 -11.85
CA ALA A 118 -10.93 4.48 -11.27
C ALA A 118 -9.59 5.12 -11.65
N LEU A 119 -8.56 4.31 -11.92
CA LEU A 119 -7.26 4.80 -12.39
C LEU A 119 -7.26 5.17 -13.87
N LEU A 120 -8.21 4.68 -14.68
CA LEU A 120 -8.26 4.95 -16.13
C LEU A 120 -8.71 6.38 -16.41
N THR A 121 -7.81 7.19 -16.96
CA THR A 121 -8.09 8.54 -17.39
C THR A 121 -7.93 8.68 -18.90
N PRO A 122 -8.65 9.60 -19.60
CA PRO A 122 -8.44 9.86 -21.03
C PRO A 122 -6.98 10.20 -21.36
N LYS A 123 -6.30 10.94 -20.49
CA LYS A 123 -4.88 11.29 -20.62
C LYS A 123 -3.99 10.05 -20.53
N MET A 124 -4.23 9.18 -19.55
CA MET A 124 -3.52 7.91 -19.40
C MET A 124 -3.66 7.04 -20.65
N ILE A 125 -4.91 6.87 -21.12
CA ILE A 125 -5.21 6.09 -22.32
C ILE A 125 -4.48 6.66 -23.53
N ALA A 126 -4.51 7.98 -23.74
CA ALA A 126 -3.83 8.63 -24.85
C ALA A 126 -2.30 8.44 -24.77
N VAL A 127 -1.71 8.69 -23.60
CA VAL A 127 -0.25 8.53 -23.43
C VAL A 127 0.19 7.09 -23.68
N ILE A 128 -0.47 6.11 -23.04
CA ILE A 128 -0.13 4.68 -23.19
C ILE A 128 -0.42 4.23 -24.64
N PHE A 129 -1.47 4.74 -25.27
CA PHE A 129 -1.74 4.41 -26.66
C PHE A 129 -0.60 4.86 -27.59
N PHE A 130 -0.18 6.11 -27.52
CA PHE A 130 0.85 6.64 -28.44
C PHE A 130 2.25 6.16 -28.11
N THR A 131 2.65 6.13 -26.84
CA THR A 131 4.01 5.73 -26.42
C THR A 131 4.16 4.23 -26.24
N GLY A 132 3.09 3.50 -25.96
CA GLY A 132 3.06 2.06 -25.75
C GLY A 132 2.51 1.31 -26.95
N ILE A 133 1.18 1.28 -27.10
CA ILE A 133 0.47 0.42 -28.07
C ILE A 133 0.87 0.72 -29.51
N PHE A 134 0.86 1.98 -29.92
CA PHE A 134 1.24 2.39 -31.28
C PHE A 134 2.69 2.04 -31.59
N MET A 135 3.63 2.34 -30.68
CA MET A 135 5.04 2.01 -30.86
C MET A 135 5.30 0.49 -30.82
N ALA A 136 4.59 -0.25 -29.98
CA ALA A 136 4.61 -1.71 -29.99
C ALA A 136 4.09 -2.29 -31.32
N ALA A 137 3.03 -1.72 -31.89
CA ALA A 137 2.52 -2.10 -33.19
C ALA A 137 3.55 -1.82 -34.31
N LEU A 138 4.27 -0.71 -34.24
CA LEU A 138 5.35 -0.38 -35.18
C LEU A 138 6.49 -1.43 -35.16
N ALA A 139 6.70 -2.16 -34.06
CA ALA A 139 7.67 -3.25 -34.02
C ALA A 139 7.32 -4.42 -34.95
N PHE A 140 6.07 -4.53 -35.40
CA PHE A 140 5.64 -5.58 -36.34
C PHE A 140 5.76 -5.15 -37.82
N TRP A 141 5.98 -3.86 -38.09
CA TRP A 141 6.05 -3.35 -39.45
C TRP A 141 7.33 -3.72 -40.23
N PRO A 142 8.59 -3.64 -39.69
CA PRO A 142 9.79 -3.94 -40.44
C PRO A 142 9.87 -5.40 -40.86
N ALA A 143 10.31 -5.67 -42.10
CA ALA A 143 10.65 -7.00 -42.56
C ALA A 143 12.09 -7.34 -42.16
N PHE A 144 12.32 -8.56 -41.66
CA PHE A 144 13.68 -9.01 -41.36
C PHE A 144 14.37 -9.54 -42.62
N ARG A 145 15.66 -9.31 -42.74
CA ARG A 145 16.51 -9.81 -43.83
C ARG A 145 16.50 -11.34 -43.84
N LYS A 146 16.02 -11.93 -44.94
CA LYS A 146 15.67 -13.35 -45.06
C LYS A 146 16.81 -14.38 -45.06
N SER A 147 18.08 -14.00 -45.14
CA SER A 147 19.19 -14.94 -45.42
C SER A 147 20.31 -14.96 -44.40
N VAL A 148 20.01 -14.71 -43.12
CA VAL A 148 21.06 -14.80 -42.09
C VAL A 148 20.99 -16.19 -41.44
N PRO A 149 22.02 -17.05 -41.59
CA PRO A 149 22.08 -18.34 -40.89
C PRO A 149 21.99 -18.14 -39.38
N VAL A 150 21.34 -19.11 -38.67
CA VAL A 150 21.11 -19.04 -37.22
C VAL A 150 22.39 -18.76 -36.45
N TRP A 151 23.49 -19.43 -36.76
CA TRP A 151 24.77 -19.23 -36.08
C TRP A 151 25.33 -17.80 -36.22
N LYS A 152 25.16 -17.17 -37.41
CA LYS A 152 25.52 -15.75 -37.60
C LYS A 152 24.63 -14.82 -36.78
N GLY A 153 23.33 -15.16 -36.66
CA GLY A 153 22.42 -14.42 -35.79
C GLY A 153 22.80 -14.51 -34.30
N ILE A 154 23.26 -15.66 -33.86
CA ILE A 154 23.79 -15.86 -32.48
C ILE A 154 25.04 -15.02 -32.27
N ILE A 155 26.02 -15.10 -33.21
CA ILE A 155 27.24 -14.32 -33.10
C ILE A 155 26.95 -12.80 -33.07
N GLN A 156 26.05 -12.31 -33.94
CA GLN A 156 25.70 -10.89 -33.97
C GLN A 156 25.08 -10.41 -32.65
N ARG A 157 24.21 -11.22 -32.03
CA ARG A 157 23.68 -10.92 -30.69
C ARG A 157 24.75 -10.99 -29.62
N GLY A 158 25.64 -11.98 -29.67
CA GLY A 158 26.80 -12.09 -28.77
C GLY A 158 27.72 -10.85 -28.86
N VAL A 159 28.03 -10.39 -30.07
CA VAL A 159 28.82 -9.17 -30.29
C VAL A 159 28.09 -7.94 -29.74
N ASN A 160 26.77 -7.82 -29.95
CA ASN A 160 25.97 -6.72 -29.39
C ASN A 160 25.98 -6.74 -27.84
N LEU A 161 25.90 -7.90 -27.20
CA LEU A 161 26.05 -8.03 -25.74
C LEU A 161 27.44 -7.58 -25.27
N ILE A 162 28.51 -8.07 -25.95
CA ILE A 162 29.89 -7.72 -25.59
C ILE A 162 30.11 -6.21 -25.71
N ILE A 163 29.62 -5.57 -26.78
CA ILE A 163 29.72 -4.12 -26.95
C ILE A 163 29.00 -3.38 -25.84
N SER A 164 27.78 -3.80 -25.47
CA SER A 164 27.03 -3.16 -24.40
C SER A 164 27.71 -3.32 -23.03
N VAL A 165 28.23 -4.51 -22.73
CA VAL A 165 29.01 -4.75 -21.49
C VAL A 165 30.30 -3.93 -21.49
N ALA A 166 31.02 -3.89 -22.60
CA ALA A 166 32.25 -3.09 -22.72
C ALA A 166 31.97 -1.59 -22.53
N LEU A 167 30.87 -1.08 -23.07
CA LEU A 167 30.46 0.31 -22.86
C LEU A 167 30.18 0.61 -21.38
N ILE A 168 29.45 -0.26 -20.71
CA ILE A 168 29.22 -0.14 -19.24
C ILE A 168 30.56 -0.17 -18.50
N ALA A 169 31.46 -1.11 -18.83
CA ALA A 169 32.76 -1.23 -18.17
C ALA A 169 33.61 0.04 -18.33
N VAL A 170 33.68 0.61 -19.53
CA VAL A 170 34.41 1.87 -19.80
C VAL A 170 33.82 3.01 -18.97
N ILE A 171 32.49 3.18 -18.97
CA ILE A 171 31.81 4.22 -18.18
C ILE A 171 32.03 3.99 -16.69
N ALA A 172 31.95 2.74 -16.23
CA ALA A 172 32.22 2.39 -14.83
C ALA A 172 33.66 2.73 -14.41
N MET A 173 34.67 2.47 -15.26
CA MET A 173 36.06 2.87 -14.97
C MET A 173 36.20 4.39 -14.80
N LEU A 174 35.47 5.19 -15.58
CA LEU A 174 35.55 6.65 -15.54
C LEU A 174 34.78 7.25 -14.35
N PHE A 175 33.64 6.67 -13.99
CA PHE A 175 32.68 7.23 -13.02
C PHE A 175 32.29 6.28 -11.88
N TYR A 176 33.10 5.25 -11.56
CA TYR A 176 32.78 4.25 -10.55
C TYR A 176 32.34 4.84 -9.21
N LYS A 177 33.12 5.81 -8.72
CA LYS A 177 32.85 6.45 -7.42
C LYS A 177 31.53 7.21 -7.45
N ASP A 178 31.23 7.87 -8.55
CA ASP A 178 30.03 8.71 -8.73
C ASP A 178 28.78 7.81 -8.82
N TYR A 179 28.82 6.71 -9.60
CA TYR A 179 27.75 5.72 -9.66
C TYR A 179 27.56 4.99 -8.34
N ALA A 180 28.64 4.55 -7.69
CA ALA A 180 28.57 3.86 -6.40
C ALA A 180 27.96 4.76 -5.32
N SER A 181 28.35 6.04 -5.26
CA SER A 181 27.78 7.01 -4.35
C SER A 181 26.30 7.27 -4.63
N LEU A 182 25.97 7.53 -5.92
CA LEU A 182 24.60 7.83 -6.34
C LEU A 182 23.64 6.69 -6.00
N PHE A 183 23.96 5.46 -6.40
CA PHE A 183 23.06 4.32 -6.21
C PHE A 183 23.03 3.84 -4.76
N ARG A 184 24.14 3.95 -4.01
CA ARG A 184 24.15 3.62 -2.59
C ARG A 184 23.28 4.57 -1.77
N ASN A 185 23.28 5.86 -2.11
CA ASN A 185 22.53 6.88 -1.38
C ASN A 185 21.09 7.03 -1.91
N ASN A 186 20.79 6.51 -3.11
CA ASN A 186 19.50 6.65 -3.77
C ASN A 186 19.09 5.32 -4.42
N HIS A 187 18.89 4.28 -3.61
CA HIS A 187 18.51 2.93 -4.07
C HIS A 187 17.26 2.94 -4.95
N GLU A 188 16.34 3.88 -4.70
CA GLU A 188 15.07 3.99 -5.41
C GLU A 188 15.24 4.47 -6.86
N LEU A 189 16.36 5.15 -7.17
CA LEU A 189 16.62 5.59 -8.52
C LEU A 189 16.69 4.42 -9.51
N VAL A 190 17.27 3.28 -9.10
CA VAL A 190 17.35 2.07 -9.95
C VAL A 190 15.97 1.48 -10.21
N LYS A 191 15.06 1.59 -9.23
CA LYS A 191 13.69 1.10 -9.34
C LYS A 191 12.81 1.94 -10.30
N SER A 192 13.30 3.08 -10.77
CA SER A 192 12.61 3.88 -11.78
C SER A 192 13.01 3.54 -13.22
N LEU A 193 14.02 2.67 -13.42
CA LEU A 193 14.52 2.27 -14.74
C LEU A 193 13.71 1.11 -15.33
N SER A 194 12.91 1.39 -16.35
CA SER A 194 12.05 0.40 -17.04
C SER A 194 12.73 -0.17 -18.30
N PRO A 195 12.54 -1.46 -18.62
CA PRO A 195 11.66 -2.46 -18.01
C PRO A 195 12.30 -3.27 -16.88
N SER A 196 13.54 -3.00 -16.49
CA SER A 196 14.28 -3.79 -15.50
C SER A 196 13.62 -3.76 -14.12
N ASN A 197 13.03 -2.64 -13.73
CA ASN A 197 12.26 -2.51 -12.49
C ASN A 197 11.06 -3.48 -12.46
N PHE A 198 10.26 -3.53 -13.52
CA PHE A 198 9.10 -4.43 -13.62
C PHE A 198 9.54 -5.90 -13.56
N ILE A 199 10.61 -6.27 -14.28
CA ILE A 199 11.14 -7.64 -14.27
C ILE A 199 11.60 -8.02 -12.85
N ALA A 200 12.39 -7.16 -12.20
CA ALA A 200 12.88 -7.42 -10.85
C ALA A 200 11.75 -7.51 -9.81
N ALA A 201 10.79 -6.60 -9.87
CA ALA A 201 9.62 -6.58 -9.00
C ALA A 201 8.74 -7.84 -9.20
N SER A 202 8.49 -8.22 -10.46
CA SER A 202 7.68 -9.42 -10.78
C SER A 202 8.38 -10.71 -10.34
N LEU A 203 9.69 -10.85 -10.53
CA LEU A 203 10.46 -11.99 -10.04
C LEU A 203 10.45 -12.06 -8.51
N SER A 204 10.59 -10.92 -7.85
CA SER A 204 10.50 -10.83 -6.39
C SER A 204 9.12 -11.22 -5.88
N TYR A 205 8.05 -10.79 -6.55
CA TYR A 205 6.67 -11.18 -6.25
C TYR A 205 6.46 -12.69 -6.40
N TYR A 206 6.91 -13.28 -7.51
CA TYR A 206 6.79 -14.70 -7.76
C TYR A 206 7.53 -15.54 -6.69
N ASN A 207 8.77 -15.19 -6.39
CA ASN A 207 9.57 -15.88 -5.37
C ASN A 207 8.93 -15.77 -3.97
N HIS A 208 8.30 -14.64 -3.68
CA HIS A 208 7.57 -14.45 -2.43
C HIS A 208 6.32 -15.34 -2.37
N ARG A 209 5.53 -15.38 -3.43
CA ARG A 209 4.33 -16.22 -3.52
C ARG A 209 4.64 -17.72 -3.40
N GLU A 210 5.76 -18.18 -3.95
CA GLU A 210 6.24 -19.55 -3.77
C GLU A 210 6.50 -19.88 -2.29
N ARG A 211 7.05 -18.92 -1.53
CA ARG A 211 7.29 -19.10 -0.09
C ARG A 211 5.99 -19.06 0.72
N ALA A 212 4.97 -18.35 0.30
CA ALA A 212 3.67 -18.32 0.94
C ALA A 212 2.93 -19.69 0.90
N ASN A 213 3.33 -20.59 0.01
CA ASN A 213 2.77 -21.96 -0.07
C ASN A 213 3.41 -22.95 0.93
N LEU A 214 4.27 -22.48 1.84
CA LEU A 214 4.86 -23.33 2.87
C LEU A 214 3.81 -23.76 3.93
N PRO A 215 4.06 -24.84 4.69
CA PRO A 215 3.15 -25.28 5.76
C PRO A 215 2.89 -24.16 6.78
N LEU A 216 1.64 -24.07 7.24
CA LEU A 216 1.23 -23.07 8.21
C LEU A 216 2.02 -23.21 9.52
N VAL A 217 2.65 -22.12 9.94
CA VAL A 217 3.32 -22.00 11.24
C VAL A 217 2.29 -21.55 12.28
N LYS A 218 2.07 -22.38 13.29
CA LYS A 218 1.16 -22.05 14.41
C LYS A 218 1.91 -21.27 15.48
N ILE A 219 1.24 -20.24 16.02
CA ILE A 219 1.70 -19.45 17.16
C ILE A 219 0.59 -19.30 18.20
N GLY A 220 0.93 -19.03 19.45
CA GLY A 220 -0.04 -18.83 20.50
C GLY A 220 -0.92 -20.07 20.76
N GLU A 221 -0.39 -21.27 20.61
CA GLU A 221 -1.13 -22.53 20.90
C GLU A 221 -1.56 -22.65 22.37
N ASP A 222 -0.93 -21.88 23.27
CA ASP A 222 -1.23 -21.76 24.70
C ASP A 222 -2.29 -20.69 25.01
N ALA A 223 -2.87 -20.05 23.98
CA ALA A 223 -3.79 -18.94 24.16
C ALA A 223 -5.07 -19.34 24.92
N HIS A 224 -5.40 -18.55 25.93
CA HIS A 224 -6.61 -18.69 26.73
C HIS A 224 -7.06 -17.34 27.27
N GLN A 225 -8.36 -17.21 27.60
CA GLN A 225 -8.90 -16.01 28.22
C GLN A 225 -8.55 -15.97 29.72
N LEU A 226 -8.20 -14.78 30.20
CA LEU A 226 -7.98 -14.57 31.62
C LEU A 226 -9.26 -14.83 32.43
N PRO A 227 -9.18 -15.48 33.64
CA PRO A 227 -10.37 -15.85 34.44
C PRO A 227 -11.29 -14.66 34.74
N HIS A 228 -10.76 -13.45 34.95
CA HIS A 228 -11.60 -12.28 35.25
C HIS A 228 -12.38 -11.77 34.02
N MET A 229 -12.01 -12.17 32.80
CA MET A 229 -12.77 -11.91 31.58
C MET A 229 -13.91 -12.89 31.38
N LEU A 230 -13.81 -14.09 31.94
CA LEU A 230 -14.83 -15.14 31.85
C LEU A 230 -15.85 -15.08 32.98
N ASN A 231 -15.42 -14.72 34.20
CA ASN A 231 -16.23 -14.80 35.42
C ASN A 231 -17.05 -13.54 35.74
N GLY A 232 -17.14 -12.59 34.78
CA GLY A 232 -17.90 -11.36 34.98
C GLY A 232 -19.40 -11.53 34.73
N SER A 233 -20.20 -10.60 35.26
CA SER A 233 -21.64 -10.54 35.02
C SER A 233 -22.03 -10.17 33.59
N LYS A 234 -21.11 -9.51 32.85
CA LYS A 234 -21.27 -9.11 31.47
C LYS A 234 -20.20 -9.76 30.60
N LYS A 235 -20.53 -10.04 29.37
CA LYS A 235 -19.56 -10.42 28.32
C LYS A 235 -18.73 -9.21 27.89
N ASN A 236 -17.63 -9.43 27.17
CA ASN A 236 -16.84 -8.34 26.59
C ASN A 236 -17.08 -8.28 25.07
N LEU A 237 -17.26 -7.08 24.55
CA LEU A 237 -17.37 -6.83 23.13
C LEU A 237 -16.38 -5.74 22.73
N THR A 238 -15.46 -6.09 21.84
CA THR A 238 -14.46 -5.16 21.28
C THR A 238 -14.72 -4.97 19.79
N ILE A 239 -14.68 -3.73 19.32
CA ILE A 239 -14.61 -3.41 17.90
C ILE A 239 -13.23 -2.89 17.58
N LEU A 240 -12.57 -3.47 16.57
CA LEU A 240 -11.36 -2.94 15.95
C LEU A 240 -11.75 -2.37 14.59
N VAL A 241 -11.60 -1.07 14.40
CA VAL A 241 -11.77 -0.43 13.10
C VAL A 241 -10.39 -0.27 12.46
N VAL A 242 -10.15 -0.99 11.37
CA VAL A 242 -8.97 -0.83 10.53
C VAL A 242 -9.27 0.25 9.51
N GLY A 243 -8.70 1.43 9.72
CA GLY A 243 -8.81 2.56 8.81
C GLY A 243 -7.90 2.37 7.60
N GLU A 244 -8.33 2.86 6.45
CA GLU A 244 -7.58 2.84 5.20
C GLU A 244 -7.12 4.25 4.84
N THR A 245 -5.82 4.39 4.57
CA THR A 245 -5.21 5.60 3.98
C THR A 245 -5.44 6.90 4.81
N SER A 246 -5.72 6.79 6.11
CA SER A 246 -5.96 7.96 6.97
C SER A 246 -4.64 8.49 7.57
N ARG A 247 -4.32 9.76 7.27
CA ARG A 247 -3.10 10.41 7.78
C ARG A 247 -3.37 11.18 9.07
N ALA A 248 -2.52 10.99 10.08
CA ALA A 248 -2.65 11.69 11.37
C ALA A 248 -2.65 13.22 11.21
N ALA A 249 -1.96 13.75 10.20
CA ALA A 249 -1.85 15.19 9.91
C ALA A 249 -3.19 15.89 9.64
N ASN A 250 -4.26 15.15 9.28
CA ASN A 250 -5.58 15.70 8.98
C ASN A 250 -6.63 15.43 10.07
N PHE A 251 -6.21 14.91 11.25
CA PHE A 251 -7.10 14.72 12.39
C PHE A 251 -7.10 15.96 13.29
N SER A 252 -8.27 16.58 13.49
CA SER A 252 -8.43 17.73 14.40
C SER A 252 -8.15 17.38 15.86
N LEU A 253 -8.35 16.12 16.26
CA LEU A 253 -7.95 15.60 17.57
C LEU A 253 -6.44 15.69 17.82
N GLY A 254 -5.63 15.65 16.74
CA GLY A 254 -4.18 15.84 16.77
C GLY A 254 -3.71 17.29 16.59
N GLY A 255 -4.63 18.26 16.56
CA GLY A 255 -4.32 19.68 16.38
C GLY A 255 -4.40 20.20 14.94
N TYR A 256 -4.95 19.43 14.00
CA TYR A 256 -5.24 19.93 12.66
C TYR A 256 -6.27 21.07 12.75
N SER A 257 -6.05 22.14 11.98
CA SER A 257 -6.82 23.39 12.12
C SER A 257 -8.27 23.32 11.65
N ARG A 258 -8.62 22.32 10.84
CA ARG A 258 -10.00 22.11 10.36
C ARG A 258 -10.72 21.09 11.23
N PRO A 259 -12.02 21.26 11.51
CA PRO A 259 -12.81 20.34 12.34
C PRO A 259 -13.17 19.08 11.57
N THR A 260 -12.21 18.18 11.43
CA THR A 260 -12.36 16.89 10.72
C THR A 260 -12.85 15.76 11.61
N ASN A 261 -12.82 15.93 12.95
CA ASN A 261 -13.29 14.94 13.92
C ASN A 261 -14.28 15.56 14.93
N PRO A 262 -15.39 16.18 14.47
CA PRO A 262 -16.32 16.86 15.39
C PRO A 262 -17.09 15.90 16.29
N LEU A 263 -17.42 14.69 15.83
CA LEU A 263 -18.17 13.71 16.62
C LEU A 263 -17.27 13.05 17.68
N LEU A 264 -16.11 12.57 17.27
CA LEU A 264 -15.14 11.97 18.21
C LEU A 264 -14.58 12.96 19.22
N ALA A 265 -14.64 14.28 18.95
CA ALA A 265 -14.28 15.31 19.93
C ALA A 265 -15.30 15.42 21.08
N GLU A 266 -16.54 14.94 20.88
CA GLU A 266 -17.58 14.88 21.92
C GLU A 266 -17.53 13.52 22.68
N GLU A 267 -16.78 12.56 22.15
CA GLU A 267 -16.57 11.24 22.77
C GLU A 267 -15.36 11.26 23.72
N ASP A 268 -15.41 10.44 24.76
CA ASP A 268 -14.27 10.23 25.67
C ASP A 268 -13.26 9.26 25.04
N VAL A 269 -12.65 9.68 23.92
CA VAL A 269 -11.63 8.91 23.19
C VAL A 269 -10.23 9.36 23.58
N VAL A 270 -9.29 8.42 23.66
CA VAL A 270 -7.86 8.72 23.76
C VAL A 270 -7.26 8.69 22.36
N TYR A 271 -6.80 9.84 21.88
CA TYR A 271 -6.12 9.98 20.58
C TYR A 271 -4.60 9.96 20.74
N PHE A 272 -3.92 9.17 19.92
CA PHE A 272 -2.46 9.02 19.90
C PHE A 272 -1.89 9.72 18.65
N PRO A 273 -1.24 10.88 18.80
CA PRO A 273 -0.82 11.69 17.65
C PRO A 273 0.47 11.23 16.99
N ASP A 274 1.28 10.39 17.65
CA ASP A 274 2.60 9.96 17.15
C ASP A 274 2.67 8.43 17.05
N VAL A 275 2.00 7.91 16.02
CA VAL A 275 1.96 6.47 15.73
C VAL A 275 2.51 6.23 14.33
N SER A 276 3.49 5.35 14.20
CA SER A 276 4.06 4.96 12.90
C SER A 276 3.42 3.69 12.34
N SER A 277 3.15 3.70 11.04
CA SER A 277 2.66 2.51 10.34
C SER A 277 3.77 1.49 10.10
N CYS A 278 3.39 0.25 9.85
CA CYS A 278 4.33 -0.81 9.47
C CYS A 278 4.77 -0.70 8.01
N GLY A 279 3.87 -0.28 7.14
CA GLY A 279 4.10 -0.06 5.73
C GLY A 279 3.53 1.26 5.24
N THR A 280 3.55 1.43 3.94
CA THR A 280 3.00 2.58 3.21
C THR A 280 1.92 2.15 2.23
N SER A 281 1.45 0.93 2.34
CA SER A 281 0.38 0.34 1.53
C SER A 281 -0.32 -0.77 2.33
N THR A 282 -1.58 -1.01 2.05
CA THR A 282 -2.44 -2.02 2.67
C THR A 282 -1.82 -3.42 2.60
N ALA A 283 -1.26 -3.79 1.43
CA ALA A 283 -0.61 -5.08 1.21
C ALA A 283 0.60 -5.35 2.13
N VAL A 284 1.19 -4.31 2.73
CA VAL A 284 2.29 -4.43 3.69
C VAL A 284 1.81 -4.18 5.12
N SER A 285 1.04 -3.12 5.33
CA SER A 285 0.64 -2.69 6.68
C SER A 285 -0.32 -3.67 7.35
N VAL A 286 -1.37 -4.10 6.65
CA VAL A 286 -2.38 -4.98 7.27
C VAL A 286 -1.78 -6.32 7.73
N PRO A 287 -1.08 -7.12 6.91
CA PRO A 287 -0.50 -8.36 7.42
C PRO A 287 0.56 -8.12 8.50
N CYS A 288 1.28 -6.99 8.46
CA CYS A 288 2.27 -6.66 9.46
C CYS A 288 1.65 -6.31 10.82
N MET A 289 0.62 -5.45 10.86
CA MET A 289 -0.01 -5.02 12.11
C MET A 289 -0.76 -6.15 12.85
N PHE A 290 -1.15 -7.21 12.12
CA PHE A 290 -1.75 -8.41 12.70
C PHE A 290 -0.74 -9.52 13.01
N SER A 291 0.54 -9.32 12.69
CA SER A 291 1.64 -10.25 12.99
C SER A 291 2.23 -9.98 14.39
N ASN A 292 2.83 -11.00 15.00
CA ASN A 292 3.65 -10.86 16.20
C ASN A 292 5.08 -10.34 15.91
N MET A 293 5.41 -10.11 14.63
CA MET A 293 6.73 -9.61 14.22
C MET A 293 6.73 -8.08 14.13
N PRO A 294 7.61 -7.39 14.87
CA PRO A 294 7.72 -5.93 14.74
C PRO A 294 8.28 -5.54 13.37
N ARG A 295 7.91 -4.37 12.88
CA ARG A 295 8.27 -3.87 11.55
C ARG A 295 9.75 -4.05 11.17
N LYS A 296 10.66 -3.85 12.13
CA LYS A 296 12.11 -3.96 11.89
C LYS A 296 12.57 -5.38 11.54
N HIS A 297 11.81 -6.37 11.95
CA HIS A 297 12.09 -7.79 11.78
C HIS A 297 10.95 -8.49 11.04
N TYR A 298 10.05 -7.72 10.42
CA TYR A 298 8.92 -8.27 9.69
C TYR A 298 9.41 -9.05 8.47
N ASP A 299 9.10 -10.34 8.47
CA ASP A 299 9.30 -11.25 7.34
C ASP A 299 7.93 -11.55 6.73
N ASP A 300 7.63 -10.88 5.64
CA ASP A 300 6.37 -11.02 4.93
C ASP A 300 6.17 -12.41 4.31
N ALA A 301 7.26 -13.13 3.99
CA ALA A 301 7.17 -14.51 3.54
C ALA A 301 6.73 -15.42 4.68
N LEU A 302 7.27 -15.22 5.89
CA LEU A 302 6.83 -15.96 7.08
C LEU A 302 5.38 -15.58 7.45
N ALA A 303 5.05 -14.28 7.48
CA ALA A 303 3.72 -13.80 7.81
C ALA A 303 2.63 -14.40 6.90
N SER A 304 2.92 -14.63 5.62
CA SER A 304 1.97 -15.20 4.66
C SER A 304 1.57 -16.66 4.94
N HIS A 305 2.34 -17.39 5.76
CA HIS A 305 2.03 -18.76 6.16
C HIS A 305 2.17 -19.00 7.67
N GLN A 306 2.05 -17.93 8.47
CA GLN A 306 2.01 -17.99 9.92
C GLN A 306 0.64 -17.52 10.42
N GLU A 307 0.16 -18.09 11.52
CA GLU A 307 -1.01 -17.58 12.23
C GLU A 307 -0.75 -16.16 12.77
N GLY A 308 -1.80 -15.36 12.86
CA GLY A 308 -1.74 -13.99 13.34
C GLY A 308 -2.59 -13.74 14.58
N LEU A 309 -2.76 -12.48 14.91
CA LEU A 309 -3.51 -12.00 16.07
C LEU A 309 -4.92 -12.61 16.18
N LEU A 310 -5.67 -12.63 15.07
CA LEU A 310 -7.07 -13.06 15.08
C LEU A 310 -7.21 -14.57 15.27
N ASP A 311 -6.28 -15.37 14.75
CA ASP A 311 -6.20 -16.82 14.98
C ASP A 311 -6.04 -17.12 16.47
N ILE A 312 -5.17 -16.36 17.15
CA ILE A 312 -4.88 -16.51 18.58
C ILE A 312 -6.11 -16.13 19.43
N ILE A 313 -6.74 -14.99 19.10
CA ILE A 313 -7.93 -14.52 19.82
C ILE A 313 -9.10 -15.51 19.66
N GLN A 314 -9.31 -16.04 18.44
CA GLN A 314 -10.32 -17.05 18.20
C GLN A 314 -10.01 -18.35 18.95
N ARG A 315 -8.75 -18.80 18.95
CA ARG A 315 -8.30 -19.98 19.69
C ARG A 315 -8.51 -19.84 21.18
N ALA A 316 -8.38 -18.65 21.75
CA ALA A 316 -8.67 -18.37 23.14
C ALA A 316 -10.18 -18.45 23.48
N GLY A 317 -11.06 -18.64 22.50
CA GLY A 317 -12.50 -18.85 22.68
C GLY A 317 -13.36 -17.60 22.51
N LEU A 318 -12.83 -16.50 21.94
CA LEU A 318 -13.66 -15.38 21.54
C LEU A 318 -14.33 -15.67 20.18
N SER A 319 -15.55 -15.15 20.00
CA SER A 319 -16.17 -15.06 18.68
C SER A 319 -15.50 -13.92 17.91
N VAL A 320 -14.93 -14.22 16.75
CA VAL A 320 -14.25 -13.23 15.90
C VAL A 320 -15.00 -13.10 14.58
N LEU A 321 -15.27 -11.87 14.14
CA LEU A 321 -15.86 -11.57 12.83
C LEU A 321 -15.07 -10.45 12.17
N TRP A 322 -14.78 -10.60 10.85
CA TRP A 322 -14.22 -9.56 10.02
C TRP A 322 -15.22 -9.13 8.94
N ASN A 323 -15.60 -7.85 8.94
CA ASN A 323 -16.37 -7.23 7.86
C ASN A 323 -15.45 -6.41 6.99
N GLU A 324 -15.48 -6.67 5.67
CA GLU A 324 -14.56 -6.13 4.67
C GLU A 324 -15.27 -5.16 3.73
N ASN A 325 -14.72 -3.95 3.55
CA ASN A 325 -15.16 -2.98 2.54
C ASN A 325 -14.01 -2.45 1.65
N ASP A 326 -12.83 -3.04 1.75
CA ASP A 326 -11.66 -2.72 0.91
C ASP A 326 -11.33 -3.88 -0.05
N ALA A 327 -10.11 -3.96 -0.52
CA ALA A 327 -9.61 -4.99 -1.44
C ALA A 327 -9.15 -6.29 -0.71
N GLY A 328 -9.86 -6.71 0.34
CA GLY A 328 -9.60 -7.92 1.12
C GLY A 328 -8.59 -7.74 2.26
N CYS A 329 -8.60 -8.67 3.20
CA CYS A 329 -7.85 -8.61 4.46
C CYS A 329 -6.36 -8.97 4.37
N LYS A 330 -5.82 -9.15 3.19
CA LYS A 330 -4.39 -9.45 2.94
C LYS A 330 -3.82 -10.61 3.76
N GLY A 331 -4.62 -11.64 4.02
CA GLY A 331 -4.24 -12.81 4.81
C GLY A 331 -4.64 -12.76 6.29
N ALA A 332 -4.91 -11.60 6.85
CA ALA A 332 -5.20 -11.43 8.28
C ALA A 332 -6.50 -12.11 8.74
N CYS A 333 -7.50 -12.27 7.86
CA CYS A 333 -8.80 -12.85 8.20
C CYS A 333 -9.09 -14.22 7.58
N GLU A 334 -8.17 -14.82 6.83
CA GLU A 334 -8.45 -16.01 6.02
C GLU A 334 -8.91 -17.23 6.84
N ARG A 335 -8.54 -17.30 8.12
CA ARG A 335 -8.79 -18.44 8.99
C ARG A 335 -9.87 -18.17 10.04
N ILE A 336 -10.53 -17.01 9.96
CA ILE A 336 -11.63 -16.61 10.83
C ILE A 336 -12.90 -16.33 10.01
N PRO A 337 -14.11 -16.30 10.61
CA PRO A 337 -15.30 -15.81 9.94
C PRO A 337 -15.11 -14.41 9.37
N ASN A 338 -15.33 -14.25 8.07
CA ASN A 338 -15.21 -12.97 7.39
C ASN A 338 -16.31 -12.80 6.33
N GLN A 339 -16.65 -11.54 6.02
CA GLN A 339 -17.69 -11.18 5.07
C GLN A 339 -17.21 -10.03 4.18
N ASP A 340 -17.28 -10.21 2.87
CA ASP A 340 -17.13 -9.14 1.90
C ASP A 340 -18.44 -8.37 1.81
N MET A 341 -18.51 -7.18 2.41
CA MET A 341 -19.71 -6.35 2.47
C MET A 341 -20.01 -5.68 1.13
N THR A 342 -19.01 -5.55 0.23
CA THR A 342 -19.21 -5.00 -1.11
C THR A 342 -20.07 -5.91 -1.98
N ALA A 343 -19.99 -7.23 -1.75
CA ALA A 343 -20.78 -8.23 -2.46
C ALA A 343 -22.30 -8.10 -2.22
N LEU A 344 -22.71 -7.45 -1.13
CA LEU A 344 -24.12 -7.19 -0.83
C LEU A 344 -24.75 -6.17 -1.76
N ASN A 345 -23.93 -5.27 -2.35
CA ASN A 345 -24.33 -4.23 -3.30
C ASN A 345 -25.62 -3.48 -2.87
N LEU A 346 -25.66 -3.02 -1.60
CA LEU A 346 -26.85 -2.44 -0.98
C LEU A 346 -27.24 -1.13 -1.65
N PRO A 347 -28.53 -0.96 -2.06
CA PRO A 347 -29.00 0.28 -2.66
C PRO A 347 -28.80 1.49 -1.75
N GLY A 348 -28.25 2.58 -2.29
CA GLY A 348 -27.95 3.81 -1.54
C GLY A 348 -26.63 3.79 -0.76
N MET A 349 -26.02 2.63 -0.55
CA MET A 349 -24.70 2.50 0.07
C MET A 349 -23.62 2.14 -0.94
N CYS A 350 -23.96 1.42 -2.02
CA CYS A 350 -23.01 0.94 -3.02
C CYS A 350 -23.26 1.57 -4.40
N ILE A 351 -22.19 1.97 -5.08
CA ILE A 351 -22.20 2.56 -6.41
C ILE A 351 -21.11 1.90 -7.26
N LYS A 352 -21.49 1.20 -8.32
CA LYS A 352 -20.55 0.55 -9.26
C LYS A 352 -19.54 -0.41 -8.63
N GLY A 353 -19.94 -1.10 -7.58
CA GLY A 353 -19.10 -2.09 -6.89
C GLY A 353 -18.21 -1.52 -5.77
N GLU A 354 -18.24 -0.22 -5.52
CA GLU A 354 -17.65 0.42 -4.34
C GLU A 354 -18.76 0.84 -3.38
N CYS A 355 -18.54 0.66 -2.08
CA CYS A 355 -19.54 0.98 -1.06
C CYS A 355 -19.01 2.02 -0.07
N TYR A 356 -19.91 2.82 0.50
CA TYR A 356 -19.60 3.64 1.66
C TYR A 356 -19.40 2.75 2.89
N ASP A 357 -18.54 3.13 3.81
CA ASP A 357 -18.16 2.33 4.97
C ASP A 357 -19.31 2.02 5.94
N GLU A 358 -20.45 2.69 5.82
CA GLU A 358 -21.68 2.31 6.54
C GLU A 358 -22.14 0.88 6.24
N VAL A 359 -21.77 0.31 5.09
CA VAL A 359 -22.10 -1.08 4.74
C VAL A 359 -21.54 -2.08 5.75
N LEU A 360 -20.43 -1.75 6.42
CA LEU A 360 -19.77 -2.58 7.43
C LEU A 360 -20.65 -2.91 8.63
N PHE A 361 -21.66 -2.07 8.89
CA PHE A 361 -22.58 -2.25 10.02
C PHE A 361 -23.79 -3.12 9.68
N HIS A 362 -23.98 -3.50 8.41
CA HIS A 362 -25.12 -4.31 8.00
C HIS A 362 -25.09 -5.69 8.66
N GLY A 363 -26.15 -6.04 9.38
CA GLY A 363 -26.28 -7.33 10.09
C GLY A 363 -25.52 -7.42 11.42
N LEU A 364 -24.76 -6.38 11.84
CA LEU A 364 -24.01 -6.44 13.09
C LEU A 364 -24.91 -6.48 14.33
N GLU A 365 -26.03 -5.79 14.32
CA GLU A 365 -26.99 -5.79 15.44
C GLU A 365 -27.50 -7.21 15.72
N GLU A 366 -27.83 -7.96 14.66
CA GLU A 366 -28.28 -9.35 14.75
C GLU A 366 -27.15 -10.28 15.19
N TYR A 367 -25.93 -10.03 14.68
CA TYR A 367 -24.75 -10.80 15.07
C TYR A 367 -24.43 -10.62 16.55
N ILE A 368 -24.43 -9.39 17.07
CA ILE A 368 -24.13 -9.08 18.47
C ILE A 368 -25.15 -9.76 19.41
N LYS A 369 -26.45 -9.72 19.08
CA LYS A 369 -27.50 -10.38 19.85
C LYS A 369 -27.35 -11.91 19.94
N GLN A 370 -26.66 -12.50 18.96
CA GLN A 370 -26.43 -13.95 18.93
C GLN A 370 -25.14 -14.38 19.64
N LEU A 371 -24.27 -13.44 20.05
CA LEU A 371 -23.03 -13.75 20.75
C LEU A 371 -23.28 -14.44 22.08
N GLN A 372 -22.73 -15.64 22.24
CA GLN A 372 -22.85 -16.41 23.48
C GLN A 372 -21.74 -16.12 24.51
N GLY A 373 -20.60 -15.58 24.04
CA GLY A 373 -19.42 -15.28 24.84
C GLY A 373 -18.84 -13.91 24.50
N ASN A 374 -17.58 -13.72 24.84
CA ASN A 374 -16.82 -12.54 24.47
C ASN A 374 -16.62 -12.46 22.94
N GLY A 375 -16.63 -11.26 22.37
CA GLY A 375 -16.54 -11.04 20.93
C GLY A 375 -15.52 -9.99 20.53
N LEU A 376 -14.93 -10.18 19.36
CA LEU A 376 -14.14 -9.20 18.62
C LEU A 376 -14.72 -9.05 17.21
N ILE A 377 -15.07 -7.83 16.83
CA ILE A 377 -15.52 -7.50 15.48
C ILE A 377 -14.46 -6.59 14.85
N VAL A 378 -13.99 -6.94 13.67
CA VAL A 378 -13.08 -6.10 12.89
C VAL A 378 -13.85 -5.48 11.71
N LEU A 379 -13.78 -4.16 11.58
CA LEU A 379 -14.36 -3.40 10.49
C LEU A 379 -13.23 -2.82 9.64
N HIS A 380 -13.02 -3.36 8.45
CA HIS A 380 -11.99 -2.88 7.52
C HIS A 380 -12.62 -1.94 6.51
N THR A 381 -12.27 -0.66 6.62
CA THR A 381 -12.87 0.43 5.84
C THR A 381 -12.18 0.61 4.49
N ILE A 382 -12.91 1.13 3.49
CA ILE A 382 -12.31 1.72 2.29
C ILE A 382 -11.74 3.12 2.58
N GLY A 383 -12.17 3.73 3.65
CA GLY A 383 -11.65 4.96 4.24
C GLY A 383 -11.36 6.09 3.26
N SER A 384 -10.10 6.53 3.26
CA SER A 384 -9.64 7.65 2.42
C SER A 384 -8.90 7.18 1.17
N HIS A 385 -9.18 5.97 0.65
CA HIS A 385 -8.45 5.38 -0.48
C HIS A 385 -8.59 6.22 -1.77
N GLY A 386 -7.46 6.62 -2.36
CA GLY A 386 -7.37 7.40 -3.59
C GLY A 386 -7.40 6.55 -4.87
N PRO A 387 -7.42 7.18 -6.04
CA PRO A 387 -7.46 8.64 -6.29
C PRO A 387 -8.86 9.25 -6.26
N THR A 388 -9.92 8.47 -6.13
CA THR A 388 -11.32 8.92 -6.20
C THR A 388 -11.87 9.31 -4.83
N TYR A 389 -11.16 10.18 -4.09
CA TYR A 389 -11.56 10.59 -2.74
C TYR A 389 -12.99 11.13 -2.66
N ASN A 390 -13.50 11.79 -3.71
CA ASN A 390 -14.86 12.31 -3.78
C ASN A 390 -15.95 11.23 -3.81
N HIS A 391 -15.58 9.96 -4.01
CA HIS A 391 -16.48 8.80 -3.96
C HIS A 391 -16.46 8.10 -2.59
N ARG A 392 -15.57 8.48 -1.67
CA ARG A 392 -15.38 7.81 -0.38
C ARG A 392 -16.36 8.24 0.71
N TYR A 393 -17.18 9.25 0.47
CA TYR A 393 -18.16 9.76 1.42
C TYR A 393 -19.48 10.10 0.74
N PRO A 394 -20.62 9.94 1.44
CA PRO A 394 -21.93 10.38 0.96
C PRO A 394 -21.99 11.91 0.82
N PRO A 395 -22.88 12.45 -0.02
CA PRO A 395 -23.03 13.90 -0.24
C PRO A 395 -23.24 14.72 1.06
N ALA A 396 -23.81 14.12 2.11
CA ALA A 396 -24.01 14.76 3.41
C ALA A 396 -22.71 15.18 4.09
N PHE A 397 -21.59 14.48 3.78
CA PHE A 397 -20.27 14.75 4.35
C PHE A 397 -19.40 15.66 3.48
N ARG A 398 -19.92 16.19 2.38
CA ARG A 398 -19.25 17.19 1.55
C ARG A 398 -19.30 18.58 2.19
N LYS A 399 -18.55 18.79 3.27
CA LYS A 399 -18.53 20.01 4.05
C LYS A 399 -17.44 20.99 3.59
N PHE A 400 -16.27 20.49 3.26
CA PHE A 400 -15.16 21.29 2.74
C PHE A 400 -15.26 21.37 1.22
N THR A 401 -15.37 22.60 0.69
CA THR A 401 -15.57 22.89 -0.74
C THR A 401 -14.70 24.08 -1.19
N PRO A 402 -14.36 24.20 -2.50
CA PRO A 402 -14.68 23.27 -3.61
C PRO A 402 -13.88 21.97 -3.52
N THR A 403 -14.41 20.90 -4.13
CA THR A 403 -13.81 19.56 -4.12
C THR A 403 -13.15 19.21 -5.46
N CYS A 404 -12.25 18.23 -5.45
CA CYS A 404 -11.62 17.63 -6.61
C CYS A 404 -12.55 16.53 -7.15
N GLU A 405 -13.17 16.74 -8.31
CA GLU A 405 -14.19 15.83 -8.88
C GLU A 405 -13.61 14.92 -9.98
N THR A 406 -12.29 14.75 -10.00
CA THR A 406 -11.58 13.93 -10.98
C THR A 406 -10.60 13.00 -10.30
N ASN A 407 -10.38 11.84 -10.92
CA ASN A 407 -9.33 10.92 -10.55
C ASN A 407 -7.91 11.37 -11.00
N GLN A 408 -7.82 12.45 -11.79
CA GLN A 408 -6.56 13.11 -12.12
C GLN A 408 -6.22 14.15 -11.03
N ILE A 409 -6.02 13.68 -9.80
CA ILE A 409 -5.87 14.51 -8.61
C ILE A 409 -4.74 15.55 -8.73
N GLN A 410 -3.70 15.27 -9.51
CA GLN A 410 -2.59 16.18 -9.81
C GLN A 410 -3.02 17.40 -10.67
N GLU A 411 -4.20 17.41 -11.25
CA GLU A 411 -4.77 18.53 -12.03
C GLU A 411 -5.68 19.42 -11.18
N CYS A 412 -6.06 18.95 -9.99
CA CYS A 412 -6.79 19.78 -9.02
C CYS A 412 -5.86 20.76 -8.32
N SER A 413 -6.42 21.88 -7.87
CA SER A 413 -5.70 22.76 -6.96
C SER A 413 -5.46 22.06 -5.62
N GLN A 414 -4.40 22.45 -4.91
CA GLN A 414 -4.10 21.90 -3.58
C GLN A 414 -5.30 22.06 -2.61
N ALA A 415 -6.01 23.19 -2.69
CA ALA A 415 -7.19 23.43 -1.87
C ALA A 415 -8.33 22.45 -2.18
N GLN A 416 -8.62 22.20 -3.47
CA GLN A 416 -9.63 21.21 -3.87
C GLN A 416 -9.29 19.82 -3.39
N LEU A 417 -8.04 19.42 -3.56
CA LEU A 417 -7.57 18.08 -3.15
C LEU A 417 -7.66 17.92 -1.62
N SER A 418 -7.14 18.91 -0.86
CA SER A 418 -7.23 18.89 0.60
C SER A 418 -8.68 18.92 1.10
N ASN A 419 -9.57 19.71 0.48
CA ASN A 419 -10.98 19.74 0.85
C ASN A 419 -11.64 18.38 0.65
N THR A 420 -11.34 17.72 -0.49
CA THR A 420 -11.92 16.41 -0.80
C THR A 420 -11.44 15.35 0.18
N TYR A 421 -10.14 15.37 0.48
CA TYR A 421 -9.55 14.44 1.44
C TYR A 421 -10.05 14.69 2.88
N ASP A 422 -10.18 15.95 3.31
CA ASP A 422 -10.74 16.27 4.64
C ASP A 422 -12.19 15.80 4.80
N ASN A 423 -12.98 15.78 3.72
CA ASN A 423 -14.32 15.21 3.75
C ASN A 423 -14.29 13.67 3.97
N THR A 424 -13.26 12.96 3.48
CA THR A 424 -13.10 11.53 3.79
C THR A 424 -12.77 11.30 5.26
N ILE A 425 -11.94 12.15 5.86
CA ILE A 425 -11.63 12.09 7.30
C ILE A 425 -12.86 12.41 8.15
N LEU A 426 -13.65 13.40 7.72
CA LEU A 426 -14.94 13.73 8.38
C LEU A 426 -15.93 12.54 8.32
N TYR A 427 -15.89 11.76 7.24
CA TYR A 427 -16.71 10.55 7.15
C TYR A 427 -16.14 9.40 7.98
N ALA A 428 -14.83 9.25 8.05
CA ALA A 428 -14.18 8.30 8.96
C ALA A 428 -14.49 8.60 10.44
N ASP A 429 -14.55 9.87 10.82
CA ASP A 429 -15.02 10.33 12.14
C ASP A 429 -16.42 9.79 12.45
N TYR A 430 -17.37 9.96 11.52
CA TYR A 430 -18.73 9.42 11.65
C TYR A 430 -18.76 7.89 11.75
N ILE A 431 -17.96 7.18 10.98
CA ILE A 431 -17.91 5.71 11.00
C ILE A 431 -17.41 5.18 12.36
N VAL A 432 -16.37 5.81 12.91
CA VAL A 432 -15.84 5.42 14.24
C VAL A 432 -16.83 5.78 15.35
N ASP A 433 -17.44 6.96 15.29
CA ASP A 433 -18.50 7.37 16.22
C ASP A 433 -19.70 6.41 16.19
N LYS A 434 -20.15 6.03 14.99
CA LYS A 434 -21.23 5.05 14.82
C LYS A 434 -20.89 3.68 15.45
N ALA A 435 -19.61 3.27 15.40
CA ALA A 435 -19.17 2.06 16.07
C ALA A 435 -19.19 2.20 17.60
N ILE A 436 -18.84 3.39 18.14
CA ILE A 436 -18.97 3.70 19.57
C ILE A 436 -20.43 3.70 19.99
N GLU A 437 -21.32 4.33 19.23
CA GLU A 437 -22.76 4.34 19.51
C GLU A 437 -23.36 2.93 19.49
N LEU A 438 -22.96 2.07 18.54
CA LEU A 438 -23.35 0.66 18.54
C LEU A 438 -22.89 -0.05 19.82
N LEU A 439 -21.66 0.18 20.28
CA LEU A 439 -21.14 -0.38 21.52
C LEU A 439 -21.88 0.14 22.77
N LYS A 440 -22.22 1.45 22.78
CA LYS A 440 -23.02 2.06 23.87
C LYS A 440 -24.40 1.45 23.97
N ALA A 441 -25.04 1.15 22.85
CA ALA A 441 -26.37 0.52 22.83
C ALA A 441 -26.38 -0.89 23.44
N HIS A 442 -25.22 -1.55 23.53
CA HIS A 442 -25.10 -2.91 24.07
C HIS A 442 -24.44 -2.99 25.46
N GLN A 443 -24.27 -1.86 26.18
CA GLN A 443 -23.60 -1.82 27.49
C GLN A 443 -24.38 -2.52 28.63
N GLU A 444 -25.64 -2.81 28.45
CA GLU A 444 -26.37 -3.62 29.44
C GLU A 444 -25.86 -5.06 29.49
N GLU A 445 -25.52 -5.65 28.35
CA GLU A 445 -25.05 -7.04 28.22
C GLU A 445 -23.55 -7.18 28.15
N PHE A 446 -22.84 -6.14 27.64
CA PHE A 446 -21.42 -6.17 27.35
C PHE A 446 -20.66 -5.06 28.07
N THR A 447 -19.46 -5.40 28.50
CA THR A 447 -18.39 -4.43 28.78
C THR A 447 -17.68 -4.13 27.44
N THR A 448 -17.67 -2.88 27.01
CA THR A 448 -17.36 -2.55 25.61
C THR A 448 -16.08 -1.73 25.45
N SER A 449 -15.39 -1.94 24.32
CA SER A 449 -14.18 -1.22 23.95
C SER A 449 -14.04 -1.08 22.42
N LEU A 450 -13.36 -0.03 21.98
CA LEU A 450 -13.04 0.20 20.57
C LEU A 450 -11.58 0.61 20.40
N VAL A 451 -10.98 0.11 19.35
CA VAL A 451 -9.68 0.58 18.82
C VAL A 451 -9.88 0.96 17.36
N TYR A 452 -9.40 2.13 16.96
CA TYR A 452 -9.27 2.55 15.57
C TYR A 452 -7.80 2.75 15.26
N LEU A 453 -7.31 2.16 14.18
CA LEU A 453 -5.94 2.33 13.69
C LEU A 453 -5.93 2.29 12.17
N SER A 454 -5.44 3.35 11.52
CA SER A 454 -5.25 3.33 10.08
C SER A 454 -4.04 2.50 9.70
N ASP A 455 -4.13 1.84 8.56
CA ASP A 455 -3.07 0.99 8.03
C ASP A 455 -1.85 1.78 7.53
N HIS A 456 -2.06 2.86 6.78
CA HIS A 456 -1.03 3.83 6.36
C HIS A 456 -1.66 5.21 6.12
N GLY A 457 -0.83 6.18 5.79
CA GLY A 457 -1.27 7.51 5.41
C GLY A 457 -1.21 7.73 3.89
N GLU A 458 -1.29 9.01 3.47
CA GLU A 458 -1.47 9.39 2.07
C GLU A 458 -0.67 10.66 1.72
N SER A 459 -0.18 10.75 0.49
CA SER A 459 0.41 11.98 -0.07
C SER A 459 -0.58 12.70 -0.96
N LEU A 460 -0.75 13.98 -0.73
CA LEU A 460 -1.67 14.85 -1.48
C LEU A 460 -0.95 15.87 -2.37
N GLY A 461 0.22 15.51 -2.88
CA GLY A 461 1.04 16.37 -3.75
C GLY A 461 2.27 16.96 -3.06
N GLU A 462 2.57 16.60 -1.82
CA GLU A 462 3.77 17.03 -1.12
C GLU A 462 5.03 16.62 -1.92
N LYS A 463 5.85 17.58 -2.29
CA LYS A 463 7.03 17.41 -3.15
C LYS A 463 6.73 16.72 -4.50
N GLY A 464 5.50 16.86 -5.00
CA GLY A 464 5.06 16.22 -6.25
C GLY A 464 4.74 14.73 -6.14
N VAL A 465 4.63 14.20 -4.92
CA VAL A 465 4.21 12.82 -4.63
C VAL A 465 2.72 12.80 -4.33
N TYR A 466 2.02 11.86 -4.93
CA TYR A 466 0.59 11.62 -4.73
C TYR A 466 0.37 10.16 -4.36
N LEU A 467 -0.76 9.87 -3.70
CA LEU A 467 -1.12 8.54 -3.24
C LEU A 467 -0.11 7.99 -2.21
N HIS A 468 -0.01 6.69 -2.11
CA HIS A 468 0.79 5.95 -1.13
C HIS A 468 1.71 4.91 -1.81
N GLY A 469 2.37 4.04 -1.03
CA GLY A 469 3.17 2.93 -1.57
C GLY A 469 4.63 3.30 -1.88
N LEU A 470 5.13 4.44 -1.41
CA LEU A 470 6.57 4.68 -1.48
C LEU A 470 7.33 3.73 -0.52
N PRO A 471 8.54 3.29 -0.89
CA PRO A 471 9.38 2.55 0.03
C PRO A 471 9.54 3.30 1.36
N TYR A 472 9.32 2.61 2.45
CA TYR A 472 9.22 3.20 3.78
C TYR A 472 10.39 4.13 4.16
N ALA A 473 11.61 3.76 3.74
CA ALA A 473 12.82 4.54 4.04
C ALA A 473 12.85 5.95 3.43
N ILE A 474 12.06 6.20 2.39
CA ILE A 474 11.99 7.50 1.67
C ILE A 474 10.58 8.08 1.65
N ALA A 475 9.62 7.36 2.21
CA ALA A 475 8.24 7.82 2.27
C ALA A 475 8.14 9.08 3.12
N PRO A 476 7.37 10.09 2.70
CA PRO A 476 7.09 11.24 3.53
C PRO A 476 6.29 10.83 4.77
N GLU A 477 6.46 11.57 5.86
CA GLU A 477 5.80 11.29 7.13
C GLU A 477 4.27 11.16 7.01
N VAL A 478 3.66 11.87 6.08
CA VAL A 478 2.22 11.79 5.79
C VAL A 478 1.77 10.41 5.28
N GLN A 479 2.68 9.55 4.79
CA GLN A 479 2.38 8.16 4.45
C GLN A 479 2.64 7.17 5.60
N THR A 480 3.43 7.57 6.59
CA THR A 480 3.90 6.66 7.64
C THR A 480 3.38 7.00 9.05
N ARG A 481 2.82 8.22 9.25
CA ARG A 481 2.20 8.61 10.52
C ARG A 481 0.69 8.51 10.40
N VAL A 482 0.11 7.64 11.24
CA VAL A 482 -1.30 7.25 11.21
C VAL A 482 -2.02 7.59 12.51
N PRO A 483 -3.34 7.84 12.49
CA PRO A 483 -4.13 8.02 13.69
C PRO A 483 -4.39 6.69 14.38
N LEU A 484 -4.27 6.68 15.70
CA LEU A 484 -4.74 5.62 16.61
C LEU A 484 -5.68 6.24 17.63
N LEU A 485 -6.81 5.59 17.88
CA LEU A 485 -7.79 5.96 18.89
C LEU A 485 -8.13 4.73 19.75
N ILE A 486 -8.26 4.95 21.04
CA ILE A 486 -8.77 3.94 21.98
C ILE A 486 -9.96 4.55 22.72
N TRP A 487 -11.08 3.86 22.69
CA TRP A 487 -12.26 4.16 23.50
C TRP A 487 -12.60 2.96 24.39
N LEU A 488 -12.72 3.20 25.68
CA LEU A 488 -13.09 2.19 26.68
C LEU A 488 -14.31 2.68 27.43
N SER A 489 -15.37 1.87 27.49
CA SER A 489 -16.54 2.24 28.26
C SER A 489 -16.19 2.46 29.74
N PRO A 490 -16.94 3.28 30.49
CA PRO A 490 -16.72 3.47 31.93
C PRO A 490 -16.73 2.14 32.71
N ASP A 491 -17.61 1.21 32.33
CA ASP A 491 -17.65 -0.14 32.90
C ASP A 491 -16.36 -0.93 32.61
N TYR A 492 -15.79 -0.80 31.39
CA TYR A 492 -14.50 -1.40 31.05
C TYR A 492 -13.35 -0.83 31.90
N GLN A 493 -13.29 0.50 32.00
CA GLN A 493 -12.26 1.20 32.80
C GLN A 493 -12.30 0.75 34.26
N GLN A 494 -13.49 0.73 34.85
CA GLN A 494 -13.68 0.31 36.25
C GLN A 494 -13.34 -1.16 36.45
N ARG A 495 -13.89 -2.04 35.61
CA ARG A 495 -13.78 -3.49 35.75
C ARG A 495 -12.36 -4.00 35.60
N TYR A 496 -11.61 -3.41 34.69
CA TYR A 496 -10.24 -3.82 34.38
C TYR A 496 -9.18 -2.85 34.95
N ALA A 497 -9.60 -1.98 35.87
CA ALA A 497 -8.77 -1.03 36.60
C ALA A 497 -7.86 -0.19 35.68
N VAL A 498 -8.39 0.26 34.52
CA VAL A 498 -7.66 1.11 33.61
C VAL A 498 -7.76 2.57 34.06
N ASP A 499 -6.61 3.17 34.33
CA ASP A 499 -6.50 4.62 34.56
C ASP A 499 -6.51 5.36 33.23
N TYR A 500 -7.68 5.87 32.86
CA TYR A 500 -7.89 6.54 31.57
C TYR A 500 -7.13 7.88 31.47
N LYS A 501 -6.89 8.54 32.62
CA LYS A 501 -6.07 9.74 32.69
C LYS A 501 -4.59 9.43 32.41
N CYS A 502 -4.09 8.34 32.99
CA CYS A 502 -2.76 7.82 32.64
C CYS A 502 -2.64 7.54 31.15
N LEU A 503 -3.61 6.86 30.54
CA LEU A 503 -3.63 6.53 29.11
C LEU A 503 -3.63 7.79 28.24
N SER A 504 -4.44 8.80 28.56
CA SER A 504 -4.47 10.09 27.87
C SER A 504 -3.14 10.85 27.98
N GLN A 505 -2.48 10.78 29.14
CA GLN A 505 -1.17 11.40 29.34
C GLN A 505 -0.07 10.69 28.55
N GLN A 506 -0.09 9.36 28.52
CA GLN A 506 0.88 8.56 27.72
C GLN A 506 0.69 8.78 26.23
N ALA A 507 -0.53 8.92 25.75
CA ALA A 507 -0.85 9.18 24.35
C ALA A 507 -0.12 10.41 23.78
N THR A 508 0.09 11.43 24.62
CA THR A 508 0.76 12.68 24.22
C THR A 508 2.26 12.72 24.48
N THR A 509 2.78 11.80 25.30
CA THR A 509 4.19 11.83 25.75
C THR A 509 5.03 10.71 25.17
N GLN A 510 4.42 9.64 24.71
CA GLN A 510 5.09 8.45 24.16
C GLN A 510 4.90 8.36 22.64
N LYS A 511 5.80 7.63 22.00
CA LYS A 511 5.71 7.27 20.58
C LYS A 511 5.30 5.82 20.47
N TYR A 512 4.39 5.56 19.56
CA TYR A 512 3.86 4.23 19.30
C TYR A 512 4.03 3.84 17.83
N SER A 513 3.76 2.60 17.53
CA SER A 513 3.73 2.07 16.17
C SER A 513 2.63 1.02 16.03
N GLN A 514 2.37 0.59 14.83
CA GLN A 514 1.49 -0.56 14.59
C GLN A 514 2.00 -1.86 15.24
N ASP A 515 3.30 -1.94 15.58
CA ASP A 515 3.86 -3.06 16.34
C ASP A 515 3.16 -3.24 17.70
N ASN A 516 2.59 -2.17 18.24
CA ASN A 516 1.85 -2.21 19.51
C ASN A 516 0.46 -2.86 19.40
N LEU A 517 -0.14 -2.94 18.19
CA LEU A 517 -1.51 -3.42 18.03
C LEU A 517 -1.69 -4.85 18.52
N PHE A 518 -0.76 -5.74 18.16
CA PHE A 518 -0.85 -7.17 18.47
C PHE A 518 -1.02 -7.40 19.99
N SER A 519 -0.11 -6.90 20.81
CA SER A 519 -0.17 -7.05 22.27
C SER A 519 -1.29 -6.22 22.90
N THR A 520 -1.59 -5.03 22.37
CA THR A 520 -2.68 -4.19 22.85
C THR A 520 -4.04 -4.89 22.69
N MET A 521 -4.27 -5.51 21.52
CA MET A 521 -5.52 -6.24 21.28
C MET A 521 -5.64 -7.50 22.15
N LEU A 522 -4.54 -8.26 22.34
CA LEU A 522 -4.51 -9.37 23.28
C LEU A 522 -4.86 -8.90 24.71
N GLY A 523 -4.26 -7.78 25.14
CA GLY A 523 -4.52 -7.18 26.45
C GLY A 523 -5.95 -6.67 26.61
N ILE A 524 -6.51 -5.97 25.62
CA ILE A 524 -7.89 -5.45 25.64
C ILE A 524 -8.90 -6.60 25.66
N THR A 525 -8.68 -7.65 24.86
CA THR A 525 -9.56 -8.82 24.81
C THR A 525 -9.32 -9.82 25.95
N GLY A 526 -8.29 -9.60 26.78
CA GLY A 526 -7.93 -10.44 27.92
C GLY A 526 -7.44 -11.82 27.53
N VAL A 527 -6.73 -11.91 26.41
CA VAL A 527 -6.10 -13.15 25.95
C VAL A 527 -4.67 -13.21 26.46
N GLN A 528 -4.36 -14.27 27.17
CA GLN A 528 -3.00 -14.59 27.64
C GLN A 528 -2.39 -15.68 26.77
N THR A 529 -1.16 -15.47 26.36
CA THR A 529 -0.31 -16.39 25.56
C THR A 529 1.15 -15.98 25.70
N ARG A 530 2.06 -16.86 25.30
CA ARG A 530 3.51 -16.56 25.25
C ARG A 530 3.86 -15.48 24.22
N GLU A 531 2.99 -15.25 23.23
CA GLU A 531 3.15 -14.21 22.21
C GLU A 531 2.86 -12.80 22.75
N TYR A 532 2.22 -12.68 23.93
CA TYR A 532 1.92 -11.39 24.54
C TYR A 532 3.15 -10.75 25.16
N VAL A 533 3.45 -9.53 24.73
CA VAL A 533 4.55 -8.70 25.23
C VAL A 533 3.97 -7.48 25.95
N SER A 534 4.04 -7.47 27.29
CA SER A 534 3.39 -6.42 28.10
C SER A 534 3.95 -5.00 27.86
N SER A 535 5.22 -4.86 27.42
CA SER A 535 5.79 -3.56 27.03
C SER A 535 5.20 -2.99 25.76
N ASP A 536 4.59 -3.83 24.92
CA ASP A 536 4.02 -3.44 23.65
C ASP A 536 2.50 -3.21 23.76
N ASP A 537 1.87 -3.62 24.86
CA ASP A 537 0.47 -3.30 25.18
C ASP A 537 0.36 -1.86 25.70
N ILE A 538 -0.26 -1.01 24.90
CA ILE A 538 -0.45 0.43 25.19
C ILE A 538 -1.21 0.65 26.51
N VAL A 539 -2.15 -0.25 26.83
CA VAL A 539 -3.04 -0.10 28.00
C VAL A 539 -2.38 -0.68 29.27
N ALA A 540 -1.43 -1.61 29.12
CA ALA A 540 -0.90 -2.38 30.26
C ALA A 540 -0.29 -1.53 31.36
N THR A 541 0.44 -0.47 31.01
CA THR A 541 1.12 0.42 31.97
C THR A 541 0.16 1.31 32.75
N CYS A 542 -1.05 1.51 32.23
CA CYS A 542 -2.12 2.27 32.87
C CYS A 542 -3.18 1.37 33.56
N ARG A 543 -2.92 0.07 33.69
CA ARG A 543 -3.72 -0.82 34.53
C ARG A 543 -3.18 -0.81 35.94
N ASN A 544 -3.96 -0.36 36.89
CA ASN A 544 -3.64 -0.52 38.29
C ASN A 544 -3.54 -2.03 38.58
N LYS A 545 -2.39 -2.49 39.09
CA LYS A 545 -2.28 -3.88 39.55
C LYS A 545 -3.36 -4.09 40.60
N PRO A 546 -4.23 -5.11 40.48
CA PRO A 546 -5.13 -5.45 41.59
C PRO A 546 -4.20 -5.69 42.79
N ASP A 547 -4.48 -5.01 43.92
CA ASP A 547 -3.78 -5.26 45.16
C ASP A 547 -3.73 -6.77 45.39
N GLN A 548 -2.51 -7.29 45.45
CA GLN A 548 -2.28 -8.67 45.91
C GLN A 548 -2.70 -8.71 47.38
N LYS A 549 -3.98 -8.90 47.64
CA LYS A 549 -4.52 -9.28 48.96
C LYS A 549 -4.87 -10.75 48.98
#